data_6cf5d70a708da2f6c401472f557aaf99
#
_entry.id   6cf5d70a708da2f6c401472f557aaf99
#
_cell.length_a   1.000
_cell.length_b   1.000
_cell.length_c   1.000
_cell.angle_alpha   90.00
_cell.angle_beta   90.00
_cell.angle_gamma   90.00
#
_symmetry.space_group_name_H-M   'P 1'
#
loop_
_entity.id
_entity.type
_entity.pdbx_description
1 polymer ?
#
loop_
_entity_poly.entity_id
_entity_poly.type
_entity_poly.pdbx_seq_one_letter_code
_entity_poly.pdbx_strand_id
1 'polypeptide(L)'
;VIDVKWIIKEKLEELKKYVVKEGWYVEDIFQNCSIAFKERNDIIAKEVNNNYWDVYNEYLMILEFSQQLFGMFTPDKRDLRFISGSVIIAKILLDIADRLRDIASDILDLVKEPDINQSISIPDMFRFSQRMLRKSLRVYVDQNIEGAAAICAQDAQIDESYSKFSEEIVRLIQDNPRVVKRALMLMDISKGLEEISDYSVQIIEVAHFIITGKYYTCYKDSLKEFSIELFKDLSQQD
;
A
#
# COMPACT_ATOMS: atom_id res chain seq x y z
N VAL A 1 26.56 15.40 30.80
CA VAL A 1 26.06 16.09 29.60
C VAL A 1 25.27 15.04 28.84
N ILE A 2 23.96 15.20 28.74
CA ILE A 2 23.09 14.30 27.96
C ILE A 2 23.47 14.48 26.47
N ASP A 3 23.82 13.37 25.81
CA ASP A 3 24.19 13.41 24.40
C ASP A 3 22.93 13.65 23.54
N VAL A 4 22.81 14.86 23.01
CA VAL A 4 21.67 15.27 22.16
C VAL A 4 21.51 14.33 20.97
N LYS A 5 22.59 13.81 20.39
CA LYS A 5 22.53 12.85 19.27
C LYS A 5 21.88 11.54 19.69
N TRP A 6 22.11 11.09 20.91
CA TRP A 6 21.46 9.89 21.42
C TRP A 6 19.95 10.07 21.56
N ILE A 7 19.51 11.24 22.08
CA ILE A 7 18.08 11.57 22.19
C ILE A 7 17.41 11.60 20.82
N ILE A 8 18.05 12.25 19.84
CA ILE A 8 17.53 12.30 18.47
C ILE A 8 17.34 10.88 17.92
N LYS A 9 18.37 10.04 18.03
CA LYS A 9 18.31 8.65 17.56
C LYS A 9 17.17 7.86 18.21
N GLU A 10 17.00 7.99 19.51
CA GLU A 10 15.92 7.33 20.25
C GLU A 10 14.55 7.78 19.74
N LYS A 11 14.37 9.07 19.50
CA LYS A 11 13.12 9.63 18.97
C LYS A 11 12.83 9.19 17.53
N LEU A 12 13.83 9.06 16.67
CA LEU A 12 13.66 8.53 15.33
C LEU A 12 13.27 7.05 15.34
N GLU A 13 13.84 6.25 16.26
CA GLU A 13 13.43 4.86 16.44
C GLU A 13 11.99 4.76 17.03
N GLU A 14 11.56 5.73 17.83
CA GLU A 14 10.18 5.82 18.30
C GLU A 14 9.22 6.12 17.15
N LEU A 15 9.55 7.07 16.28
CA LEU A 15 8.77 7.36 15.06
C LEU A 15 8.65 6.11 14.16
N LYS A 16 9.76 5.40 13.99
CA LYS A 16 9.76 4.14 13.22
C LYS A 16 8.79 3.13 13.80
N LYS A 17 8.73 2.99 15.13
CA LYS A 17 7.79 2.06 15.79
C LYS A 17 6.33 2.42 15.54
N TYR A 18 5.98 3.72 15.49
CA TYR A 18 4.62 4.13 15.13
C TYR A 18 4.26 3.72 13.70
N VAL A 19 5.15 3.96 12.72
CA VAL A 19 4.91 3.54 11.33
C VAL A 19 4.80 2.01 11.20
N VAL A 20 5.64 1.26 11.93
CA VAL A 20 5.56 -0.21 11.97
C VAL A 20 4.22 -0.67 12.55
N LYS A 21 3.75 -0.02 13.59
CA LYS A 21 2.47 -0.33 14.24
C LYS A 21 1.29 -0.06 13.30
N GLU A 22 1.31 1.07 12.58
CA GLU A 22 0.33 1.37 11.54
C GLU A 22 0.33 0.30 10.46
N GLY A 23 1.51 -0.11 9.99
CA GLY A 23 1.68 -1.21 9.04
C GLY A 23 1.06 -2.53 9.53
N TRP A 24 1.16 -2.86 10.81
CA TRP A 24 0.50 -4.04 11.39
C TRP A 24 -1.02 -3.94 11.36
N TYR A 25 -1.59 -2.78 11.66
CA TYR A 25 -3.03 -2.58 11.55
C TYR A 25 -3.52 -2.74 10.10
N VAL A 26 -2.77 -2.20 9.13
CA VAL A 26 -3.10 -2.36 7.71
C VAL A 26 -3.00 -3.83 7.28
N GLU A 27 -1.97 -4.56 7.71
CA GLU A 27 -1.85 -6.00 7.42
C GLU A 27 -2.99 -6.82 8.02
N ASP A 28 -3.46 -6.47 9.22
CA ASP A 28 -4.60 -7.13 9.88
C ASP A 28 -5.90 -6.89 9.10
N ILE A 29 -6.18 -5.64 8.75
CA ILE A 29 -7.32 -5.27 7.89
C ILE A 29 -7.25 -6.03 6.56
N PHE A 30 -6.07 -6.10 5.94
CA PHE A 30 -5.87 -6.82 4.69
C PHE A 30 -6.20 -8.30 4.82
N GLN A 31 -5.71 -8.93 5.88
CA GLN A 31 -6.00 -10.34 6.17
C GLN A 31 -7.49 -10.58 6.37
N ASN A 32 -8.16 -9.69 7.09
CA ASN A 32 -9.61 -9.77 7.33
C ASN A 32 -10.40 -9.60 6.02
N CYS A 33 -10.02 -8.68 5.13
CA CYS A 33 -10.61 -8.57 3.79
C CYS A 33 -10.48 -9.88 2.98
N SER A 34 -9.27 -10.47 2.98
CA SER A 34 -9.02 -11.72 2.27
C SER A 34 -9.88 -12.89 2.79
N ILE A 35 -10.01 -13.00 4.11
CA ILE A 35 -10.85 -14.02 4.75
C ILE A 35 -12.33 -13.76 4.46
N ALA A 36 -12.78 -12.50 4.62
CA ALA A 36 -14.17 -12.11 4.35
C ALA A 36 -14.59 -12.43 2.91
N PHE A 37 -13.73 -12.16 1.95
CA PHE A 37 -13.97 -12.51 0.55
C PHE A 37 -14.05 -14.03 0.34
N LYS A 38 -13.04 -14.76 0.83
CA LYS A 38 -12.94 -16.23 0.64
C LYS A 38 -14.08 -16.98 1.30
N GLU A 39 -14.48 -16.58 2.50
CA GLU A 39 -15.49 -17.27 3.30
C GLU A 39 -16.90 -16.67 3.11
N ARG A 40 -17.01 -15.61 2.29
CA ARG A 40 -18.25 -14.83 2.10
C ARG A 40 -18.85 -14.41 3.46
N ASN A 41 -18.00 -13.89 4.34
CA ASN A 41 -18.31 -13.58 5.71
C ASN A 41 -18.56 -12.09 5.92
N ASP A 42 -19.82 -11.70 6.08
CA ASP A 42 -20.22 -10.29 6.28
C ASP A 42 -19.81 -9.73 7.65
N ILE A 43 -19.63 -10.58 8.66
CA ILE A 43 -19.20 -10.14 10.01
C ILE A 43 -17.76 -9.64 9.92
N ILE A 44 -16.86 -10.44 9.33
CA ILE A 44 -15.45 -10.07 9.17
C ILE A 44 -15.33 -8.83 8.26
N ALA A 45 -16.12 -8.74 7.19
CA ALA A 45 -16.12 -7.57 6.33
C ALA A 45 -16.53 -6.28 7.08
N LYS A 46 -17.47 -6.36 8.03
CA LYS A 46 -17.84 -5.22 8.90
C LYS A 46 -16.73 -4.85 9.88
N GLU A 47 -15.96 -5.82 10.39
CA GLU A 47 -14.83 -5.55 11.29
C GLU A 47 -13.74 -4.72 10.60
N VAL A 48 -13.52 -4.90 9.29
CA VAL A 48 -12.59 -4.07 8.49
C VAL A 48 -12.92 -2.58 8.63
N ASN A 49 -14.19 -2.21 8.53
CA ASN A 49 -14.63 -0.82 8.70
C ASN A 49 -14.37 -0.27 10.11
N ASN A 50 -14.46 -1.11 11.14
CA ASN A 50 -14.21 -0.70 12.52
C ASN A 50 -12.70 -0.52 12.76
N ASN A 51 -11.89 -1.47 12.29
CA ASN A 51 -10.43 -1.48 12.49
C ASN A 51 -9.71 -0.40 11.65
N TYR A 52 -10.35 0.16 10.61
CA TYR A 52 -9.85 1.31 9.87
C TYR A 52 -9.49 2.49 10.78
N TRP A 53 -10.27 2.73 11.83
CA TRP A 53 -10.03 3.85 12.74
C TRP A 53 -8.76 3.70 13.58
N ASP A 54 -8.26 2.48 13.77
CA ASP A 54 -6.98 2.25 14.42
C ASP A 54 -5.82 2.72 13.52
N VAL A 55 -5.90 2.47 12.21
CA VAL A 55 -4.93 3.00 11.22
C VAL A 55 -4.98 4.52 11.19
N TYR A 56 -6.18 5.11 11.11
CA TYR A 56 -6.35 6.56 11.06
C TYR A 56 -5.80 7.25 12.32
N ASN A 57 -6.04 6.69 13.49
CA ASN A 57 -5.51 7.22 14.75
C ASN A 57 -3.98 7.14 14.80
N GLU A 58 -3.39 6.03 14.34
CA GLU A 58 -1.93 5.88 14.30
C GLU A 58 -1.30 6.87 13.32
N TYR A 59 -1.92 7.08 12.14
CA TYR A 59 -1.50 8.11 11.20
C TYR A 59 -1.47 9.51 11.84
N LEU A 60 -2.52 9.89 12.59
CA LEU A 60 -2.54 11.18 13.29
C LEU A 60 -1.43 11.27 14.35
N MET A 61 -1.15 10.18 15.08
CA MET A 61 -0.05 10.12 16.04
C MET A 61 1.31 10.32 15.36
N ILE A 62 1.51 9.71 14.19
CA ILE A 62 2.74 9.89 13.39
C ILE A 62 2.89 11.34 12.94
N LEU A 63 1.82 11.98 12.47
CA LEU A 63 1.84 13.39 12.09
C LEU A 63 2.22 14.29 13.25
N GLU A 64 1.55 14.15 14.39
CA GLU A 64 1.79 14.96 15.58
C GLU A 64 3.22 14.75 16.10
N PHE A 65 3.65 13.50 16.21
CA PHE A 65 5.00 13.19 16.68
C PHE A 65 6.09 13.74 15.75
N SER A 66 5.87 13.66 14.43
CA SER A 66 6.79 14.22 13.43
C SER A 66 6.90 15.75 13.56
N GLN A 67 5.79 16.46 13.80
CA GLN A 67 5.80 17.90 14.07
C GLN A 67 6.58 18.26 15.35
N GLN A 68 6.40 17.46 16.40
CA GLN A 68 7.17 17.63 17.66
C GLN A 68 8.67 17.49 17.38
N LEU A 69 9.09 16.51 16.59
CA LEU A 69 10.50 16.31 16.24
C LEU A 69 11.10 17.50 15.51
N PHE A 70 10.38 18.13 14.57
CA PHE A 70 10.83 19.35 13.91
C PHE A 70 10.94 20.55 14.87
N GLY A 71 10.11 20.60 15.91
CA GLY A 71 10.15 21.66 16.91
C GLY A 71 11.21 21.46 18.00
N MET A 72 11.61 20.23 18.27
CA MET A 72 12.52 19.89 19.39
C MET A 72 14.00 20.07 19.06
N PHE A 73 14.40 19.86 17.82
CA PHE A 73 15.79 19.96 17.38
C PHE A 73 15.91 20.34 15.92
N THR A 74 17.12 20.75 15.50
CA THR A 74 17.43 20.98 14.07
C THR A 74 17.96 19.69 13.46
N PRO A 75 17.12 18.92 12.72
CA PRO A 75 17.54 17.65 12.14
C PRO A 75 18.59 17.86 11.04
N ASP A 76 19.50 16.92 10.90
CA ASP A 76 20.37 16.88 9.73
C ASP A 76 19.61 16.42 8.47
N LYS A 77 20.27 16.40 7.31
CA LYS A 77 19.63 16.02 6.03
C LYS A 77 19.11 14.59 6.03
N ARG A 78 19.73 13.67 6.77
CA ARG A 78 19.32 12.28 6.85
C ARG A 78 18.10 12.13 7.75
N ASP A 79 18.13 12.79 8.90
CA ASP A 79 17.02 12.80 9.86
C ASP A 79 15.77 13.45 9.25
N LEU A 80 15.95 14.56 8.52
CA LEU A 80 14.88 15.22 7.78
C LEU A 80 14.21 14.28 6.77
N ARG A 81 15.00 13.55 5.97
CA ARG A 81 14.45 12.57 5.02
C ARG A 81 13.71 11.45 5.73
N PHE A 82 14.26 10.96 6.85
CA PHE A 82 13.63 9.92 7.63
C PHE A 82 12.27 10.37 8.18
N ILE A 83 12.20 11.55 8.82
CA ILE A 83 10.95 12.07 9.40
C ILE A 83 9.92 12.32 8.29
N SER A 84 10.29 13.06 7.24
CA SER A 84 9.36 13.39 6.14
C SER A 84 8.92 12.15 5.37
N GLY A 85 9.84 11.24 5.07
CA GLY A 85 9.52 9.99 4.39
C GLY A 85 8.65 9.06 5.24
N SER A 86 8.83 9.02 6.56
CA SER A 86 7.96 8.27 7.47
C SER A 86 6.52 8.78 7.43
N VAL A 87 6.31 10.10 7.38
CA VAL A 87 4.98 10.70 7.21
C VAL A 87 4.35 10.33 5.87
N ILE A 88 5.14 10.32 4.80
CA ILE A 88 4.65 9.92 3.46
C ILE A 88 4.25 8.43 3.47
N ILE A 89 5.08 7.55 4.05
CA ILE A 89 4.75 6.12 4.17
C ILE A 89 3.48 5.91 4.99
N ALA A 90 3.33 6.62 6.11
CA ALA A 90 2.12 6.56 6.92
C ALA A 90 0.87 6.99 6.11
N LYS A 91 0.97 8.05 5.31
CA LYS A 91 -0.13 8.45 4.43
C LYS A 91 -0.47 7.37 3.39
N ILE A 92 0.53 6.73 2.80
CA ILE A 92 0.32 5.63 1.86
C ILE A 92 -0.36 4.43 2.56
N LEU A 93 0.03 4.12 3.80
CA LEU A 93 -0.62 3.07 4.59
C LEU A 93 -2.09 3.38 4.87
N LEU A 94 -2.42 4.63 5.17
CA LEU A 94 -3.80 5.08 5.31
C LEU A 94 -4.57 4.95 3.99
N ASP A 95 -3.97 5.29 2.84
CA ASP A 95 -4.61 5.13 1.52
C ASP A 95 -4.88 3.65 1.20
N ILE A 96 -3.97 2.75 1.59
CA ILE A 96 -4.20 1.30 1.50
C ILE A 96 -5.37 0.88 2.40
N ALA A 97 -5.46 1.39 3.62
CA ALA A 97 -6.57 1.08 4.52
C ALA A 97 -7.92 1.61 3.98
N ASP A 98 -7.96 2.79 3.37
CA ASP A 98 -9.13 3.32 2.68
C ASP A 98 -9.57 2.39 1.54
N ARG A 99 -8.62 1.93 0.72
CA ARG A 99 -8.92 1.00 -0.37
C ARG A 99 -9.40 -0.37 0.14
N LEU A 100 -8.84 -0.89 1.23
CA LEU A 100 -9.32 -2.13 1.86
C LEU A 100 -10.73 -1.98 2.42
N ARG A 101 -11.08 -0.79 2.93
CA ARG A 101 -12.45 -0.49 3.38
C ARG A 101 -13.44 -0.48 2.21
N ASP A 102 -13.06 0.06 1.04
CA ASP A 102 -13.88 0.02 -0.17
C ASP A 102 -14.09 -1.44 -0.61
N ILE A 103 -13.03 -2.25 -0.66
CA ILE A 103 -13.10 -3.68 -0.96
C ILE A 103 -14.03 -4.41 0.02
N ALA A 104 -13.97 -4.10 1.32
CA ALA A 104 -14.84 -4.70 2.31
C ALA A 104 -16.32 -4.32 2.08
N SER A 105 -16.60 -3.10 1.62
CA SER A 105 -17.94 -2.67 1.23
C SER A 105 -18.48 -3.48 0.04
N ASP A 106 -17.65 -3.70 -0.98
CA ASP A 106 -18.02 -4.53 -2.13
C ASP A 106 -18.25 -5.99 -1.72
N ILE A 107 -17.43 -6.53 -0.81
CA ILE A 107 -17.62 -7.87 -0.23
C ILE A 107 -18.97 -7.96 0.49
N LEU A 108 -19.35 -6.95 1.30
CA LEU A 108 -20.63 -6.89 2.03
C LEU A 108 -21.83 -6.96 1.09
N ASP A 109 -21.73 -6.34 -0.07
CA ASP A 109 -22.79 -6.39 -1.08
C ASP A 109 -22.74 -7.70 -1.89
N LEU A 110 -21.56 -8.19 -2.21
CA LEU A 110 -21.35 -9.44 -2.94
C LEU A 110 -21.88 -10.66 -2.16
N VAL A 111 -21.73 -10.68 -0.83
CA VAL A 111 -22.20 -11.77 0.04
C VAL A 111 -23.71 -11.94 -0.01
N LYS A 112 -24.48 -10.88 -0.26
CA LYS A 112 -25.94 -10.90 -0.38
C LYS A 112 -26.41 -11.49 -1.71
N GLU A 113 -25.54 -11.58 -2.71
CA GLU A 113 -25.83 -12.07 -4.03
C GLU A 113 -25.45 -13.55 -4.19
N PRO A 114 -26.08 -14.30 -5.10
CA PRO A 114 -25.65 -15.65 -5.42
C PRO A 114 -24.20 -15.71 -5.87
N ASP A 115 -23.48 -16.76 -5.54
CA ASP A 115 -22.11 -16.94 -5.98
C ASP A 115 -21.99 -16.97 -7.52
N ILE A 116 -20.93 -16.40 -8.03
CA ILE A 116 -20.53 -16.54 -9.43
C ILE A 116 -19.44 -17.60 -9.46
N ASN A 117 -19.81 -18.79 -9.96
CA ASN A 117 -18.86 -19.90 -10.07
C ASN A 117 -17.78 -19.55 -11.10
N GLN A 118 -16.61 -19.12 -10.66
CA GLN A 118 -15.52 -18.67 -11.52
C GLN A 118 -14.18 -19.23 -11.10
N SER A 119 -13.39 -19.60 -12.08
CA SER A 119 -11.96 -19.92 -11.97
C SER A 119 -11.10 -18.66 -11.74
N ILE A 120 -11.48 -17.76 -10.84
CA ILE A 120 -10.93 -16.41 -10.80
C ILE A 120 -9.79 -16.29 -9.82
N SER A 121 -8.77 -15.58 -10.26
CA SER A 121 -7.53 -15.29 -9.59
C SER A 121 -7.60 -14.27 -8.42
N ILE A 122 -8.80 -13.78 -8.01
CA ILE A 122 -8.91 -12.79 -6.91
C ILE A 122 -8.23 -13.27 -5.61
N PRO A 123 -8.40 -14.52 -5.13
CA PRO A 123 -7.65 -14.99 -3.97
C PRO A 123 -6.13 -14.94 -4.16
N ASP A 124 -5.65 -15.14 -5.39
CA ASP A 124 -4.23 -15.02 -5.72
C ASP A 124 -3.79 -13.56 -5.72
N MET A 125 -4.62 -12.64 -6.25
CA MET A 125 -4.36 -11.20 -6.19
C MET A 125 -4.27 -10.71 -4.74
N PHE A 126 -5.19 -11.11 -3.84
CA PHE A 126 -5.07 -10.83 -2.41
C PHE A 126 -3.72 -11.27 -1.85
N ARG A 127 -3.31 -12.50 -2.16
CA ARG A 127 -2.04 -13.06 -1.67
C ARG A 127 -0.82 -12.32 -2.23
N PHE A 128 -0.84 -11.93 -3.50
CA PHE A 128 0.26 -11.21 -4.14
C PHE A 128 0.38 -9.78 -3.61
N SER A 129 -0.71 -9.01 -3.57
CA SER A 129 -0.71 -7.63 -3.08
C SER A 129 -0.30 -7.56 -1.60
N GLN A 130 -0.82 -8.47 -0.76
CA GLN A 130 -0.41 -8.55 0.65
C GLN A 130 1.09 -8.87 0.80
N ARG A 131 1.63 -9.75 -0.04
CA ARG A 131 3.07 -10.07 -0.03
C ARG A 131 3.91 -8.87 -0.45
N MET A 132 3.47 -8.11 -1.45
CA MET A 132 4.16 -6.90 -1.90
C MET A 132 4.19 -5.87 -0.78
N LEU A 133 3.06 -5.58 -0.14
CA LEU A 133 2.98 -4.66 0.98
C LEU A 133 3.98 -5.03 2.10
N ARG A 134 3.97 -6.29 2.52
CA ARG A 134 4.91 -6.78 3.56
C ARG A 134 6.38 -6.60 3.18
N LYS A 135 6.72 -6.87 1.93
CA LYS A 135 8.10 -6.71 1.45
C LYS A 135 8.50 -5.25 1.39
N SER A 136 7.59 -4.38 0.94
CA SER A 136 7.83 -2.94 0.84
C SER A 136 8.06 -2.32 2.22
N LEU A 137 7.24 -2.68 3.21
CA LEU A 137 7.44 -2.26 4.59
C LEU A 137 8.76 -2.74 5.18
N ARG A 138 9.22 -3.95 4.84
CA ARG A 138 10.54 -4.44 5.28
C ARG A 138 11.68 -3.58 4.76
N VAL A 139 11.63 -3.09 3.52
CA VAL A 139 12.65 -2.16 2.99
C VAL A 139 12.79 -0.94 3.89
N TYR A 140 11.67 -0.36 4.32
CA TYR A 140 11.66 0.77 5.26
C TYR A 140 12.16 0.36 6.65
N VAL A 141 11.66 -0.75 7.20
CA VAL A 141 12.00 -1.21 8.56
C VAL A 141 13.47 -1.56 8.68
N ASP A 142 13.98 -2.33 7.74
CA ASP A 142 15.35 -2.84 7.76
C ASP A 142 16.37 -1.80 7.26
N GLN A 143 15.88 -0.66 6.72
CA GLN A 143 16.71 0.37 6.09
C GLN A 143 17.68 -0.23 5.06
N ASN A 144 17.20 -1.21 4.30
CA ASN A 144 17.97 -1.95 3.30
C ASN A 144 17.18 -2.00 1.97
N ILE A 145 17.81 -1.51 0.90
CA ILE A 145 17.22 -1.49 -0.45
C ILE A 145 17.42 -2.79 -1.23
N GLU A 146 18.08 -3.78 -0.63
CA GLU A 146 18.27 -5.08 -1.27
C GLU A 146 16.91 -5.74 -1.54
N GLY A 147 16.67 -6.11 -2.79
CA GLY A 147 15.40 -6.68 -3.22
C GLY A 147 14.31 -5.67 -3.65
N ALA A 148 14.50 -4.37 -3.48
CA ALA A 148 13.54 -3.34 -3.91
C ALA A 148 13.19 -3.46 -5.40
N ALA A 149 14.18 -3.65 -6.27
CA ALA A 149 13.97 -3.84 -7.70
C ALA A 149 13.13 -5.09 -8.04
N ALA A 150 13.27 -6.16 -7.24
CA ALA A 150 12.48 -7.37 -7.44
C ALA A 150 11.00 -7.18 -7.05
N ILE A 151 10.69 -6.26 -6.13
CA ILE A 151 9.31 -5.93 -5.78
C ILE A 151 8.69 -5.10 -6.90
N CYS A 152 9.42 -4.13 -7.44
CA CYS A 152 9.01 -3.36 -8.60
C CYS A 152 8.65 -4.28 -9.80
N ALA A 153 9.47 -5.30 -10.08
CA ALA A 153 9.19 -6.27 -11.12
C ALA A 153 8.00 -7.23 -10.82
N GLN A 154 7.58 -7.35 -9.56
CA GLN A 154 6.41 -8.15 -9.19
C GLN A 154 5.08 -7.44 -9.45
N ASP A 155 5.09 -6.12 -9.55
CA ASP A 155 3.92 -5.30 -9.85
C ASP A 155 3.28 -5.69 -11.19
N ALA A 156 4.09 -5.87 -12.22
CA ALA A 156 3.66 -6.35 -13.53
C ALA A 156 2.83 -7.64 -13.50
N GLN A 157 3.04 -8.52 -12.51
CA GLN A 157 2.27 -9.76 -12.39
C GLN A 157 0.84 -9.50 -11.94
N ILE A 158 0.64 -8.47 -11.12
CA ILE A 158 -0.69 -8.08 -10.66
C ILE A 158 -1.42 -7.34 -11.77
N ASP A 159 -0.75 -6.46 -12.50
CA ASP A 159 -1.30 -5.77 -13.68
C ASP A 159 -1.77 -6.76 -14.72
N GLU A 160 -0.94 -7.78 -15.03
CA GLU A 160 -1.32 -8.86 -15.94
C GLU A 160 -2.52 -9.65 -15.41
N SER A 161 -2.55 -9.94 -14.12
CA SER A 161 -3.66 -10.67 -13.49
C SER A 161 -4.95 -9.86 -13.55
N TYR A 162 -4.89 -8.56 -13.27
CA TYR A 162 -6.01 -7.65 -13.38
C TYR A 162 -6.51 -7.53 -14.82
N SER A 163 -5.61 -7.39 -15.80
CA SER A 163 -5.95 -7.31 -17.22
C SER A 163 -6.67 -8.58 -17.70
N LYS A 164 -6.14 -9.76 -17.39
CA LYS A 164 -6.77 -11.04 -17.73
C LYS A 164 -8.14 -11.18 -17.08
N PHE A 165 -8.24 -10.83 -15.80
CA PHE A 165 -9.49 -10.87 -15.08
C PHE A 165 -10.56 -9.94 -15.71
N SER A 166 -10.16 -8.73 -16.11
CA SER A 166 -11.05 -7.78 -16.77
C SER A 166 -11.64 -8.36 -18.07
N GLU A 167 -10.82 -9.04 -18.89
CA GLU A 167 -11.30 -9.73 -20.09
C GLU A 167 -12.28 -10.87 -19.76
N GLU A 168 -12.00 -11.65 -18.72
CA GLU A 168 -12.88 -12.75 -18.28
C GLU A 168 -14.25 -12.22 -17.83
N ILE A 169 -14.26 -11.13 -17.07
CA ILE A 169 -15.50 -10.47 -16.61
C ILE A 169 -16.32 -9.95 -17.78
N VAL A 170 -15.69 -9.32 -18.78
CA VAL A 170 -16.41 -8.85 -19.99
C VAL A 170 -17.09 -10.01 -20.72
N ARG A 171 -16.38 -11.14 -20.93
CA ARG A 171 -16.95 -12.35 -21.55
C ARG A 171 -18.12 -12.91 -20.74
N LEU A 172 -17.96 -12.97 -19.42
CA LEU A 172 -18.99 -13.45 -18.51
C LEU A 172 -20.29 -12.61 -18.59
N ILE A 173 -20.16 -11.29 -18.66
CA ILE A 173 -21.31 -10.37 -18.81
C ILE A 173 -21.98 -10.57 -20.17
N GLN A 174 -21.19 -10.79 -21.24
CA GLN A 174 -21.73 -11.07 -22.58
C GLN A 174 -22.52 -12.38 -22.61
N ASP A 175 -22.00 -13.43 -21.97
CA ASP A 175 -22.64 -14.75 -21.92
C ASP A 175 -23.88 -14.75 -21.01
N ASN A 176 -23.86 -13.97 -19.91
CA ASN A 176 -24.96 -13.88 -18.96
C ASN A 176 -25.12 -12.46 -18.41
N PRO A 177 -25.88 -11.58 -19.06
CA PRO A 177 -26.09 -10.19 -18.58
C PRO A 177 -26.69 -10.06 -17.18
N ARG A 178 -27.31 -11.12 -16.63
CA ARG A 178 -27.88 -11.09 -15.27
C ARG A 178 -26.82 -11.02 -14.16
N VAL A 179 -25.56 -11.30 -14.48
CA VAL A 179 -24.47 -11.26 -13.50
C VAL A 179 -23.79 -9.88 -13.42
N VAL A 180 -24.18 -8.91 -14.24
CA VAL A 180 -23.49 -7.63 -14.40
C VAL A 180 -23.18 -6.93 -13.08
N LYS A 181 -24.14 -6.88 -12.14
CA LYS A 181 -23.97 -6.23 -10.83
C LYS A 181 -22.82 -6.88 -10.04
N ARG A 182 -22.83 -8.20 -9.95
CA ARG A 182 -21.79 -8.98 -9.23
C ARG A 182 -20.44 -8.92 -9.93
N ALA A 183 -20.45 -8.93 -11.26
CA ALA A 183 -19.26 -8.81 -12.08
C ALA A 183 -18.56 -7.47 -11.88
N LEU A 184 -19.30 -6.37 -11.76
CA LEU A 184 -18.73 -5.05 -11.45
C LEU A 184 -18.13 -5.00 -10.06
N MET A 185 -18.79 -5.55 -9.02
CA MET A 185 -18.21 -5.63 -7.67
C MET A 185 -16.89 -6.40 -7.66
N LEU A 186 -16.80 -7.51 -8.40
CA LEU A 186 -15.56 -8.27 -8.54
C LEU A 186 -14.48 -7.48 -9.28
N MET A 187 -14.85 -6.67 -10.27
CA MET A 187 -13.94 -5.75 -10.96
C MET A 187 -13.39 -4.70 -9.99
N ASP A 188 -14.25 -4.09 -9.15
CA ASP A 188 -13.85 -3.07 -8.19
C ASP A 188 -12.90 -3.67 -7.14
N ILE A 189 -13.19 -4.88 -6.63
CA ILE A 189 -12.28 -5.61 -5.73
C ILE A 189 -10.92 -5.86 -6.40
N SER A 190 -10.91 -6.36 -7.64
CA SER A 190 -9.67 -6.66 -8.35
C SER A 190 -8.85 -5.39 -8.65
N LYS A 191 -9.52 -4.30 -9.01
CA LYS A 191 -8.89 -2.99 -9.21
C LYS A 191 -8.31 -2.45 -7.90
N GLY A 192 -9.03 -2.59 -6.79
CA GLY A 192 -8.53 -2.20 -5.47
C GLY A 192 -7.26 -2.95 -5.07
N LEU A 193 -7.14 -4.22 -5.42
CA LEU A 193 -5.94 -5.02 -5.14
C LEU A 193 -4.74 -4.62 -6.01
N GLU A 194 -4.96 -4.25 -7.27
CA GLU A 194 -3.93 -3.70 -8.15
C GLU A 194 -3.44 -2.34 -7.61
N GLU A 195 -4.33 -1.43 -7.24
CA GLU A 195 -3.97 -0.13 -6.66
C GLU A 195 -3.20 -0.26 -5.33
N ILE A 196 -3.49 -1.27 -4.50
CA ILE A 196 -2.70 -1.56 -3.29
C ILE A 196 -1.27 -2.01 -3.64
N SER A 197 -1.08 -2.67 -4.78
CA SER A 197 0.25 -3.03 -5.27
C SER A 197 1.02 -1.79 -5.72
N ASP A 198 0.37 -0.88 -6.44
CA ASP A 198 0.93 0.44 -6.77
C ASP A 198 1.36 1.22 -5.53
N TYR A 199 0.54 1.26 -4.48
CA TYR A 199 0.91 1.86 -3.20
C TYR A 199 2.10 1.18 -2.54
N SER A 200 2.21 -0.15 -2.67
CA SER A 200 3.37 -0.90 -2.17
C SER A 200 4.66 -0.51 -2.91
N VAL A 201 4.58 -0.24 -4.21
CA VAL A 201 5.69 0.32 -5.01
C VAL A 201 6.07 1.72 -4.52
N GLN A 202 5.10 2.60 -4.26
CA GLN A 202 5.37 3.94 -3.73
C GLN A 202 6.08 3.89 -2.37
N ILE A 203 5.75 2.95 -1.49
CA ILE A 203 6.48 2.74 -0.22
C ILE A 203 7.96 2.46 -0.49
N ILE A 204 8.29 1.64 -1.51
CA ILE A 204 9.68 1.34 -1.88
C ILE A 204 10.39 2.58 -2.39
N GLU A 205 9.76 3.37 -3.24
CA GLU A 205 10.33 4.60 -3.78
C GLU A 205 10.68 5.59 -2.65
N VAL A 206 9.75 5.77 -1.71
CA VAL A 206 9.97 6.62 -0.52
C VAL A 206 11.06 6.04 0.39
N ALA A 207 11.03 4.74 0.68
CA ALA A 207 12.05 4.09 1.49
C ALA A 207 13.44 4.22 0.84
N HIS A 208 13.53 4.07 -0.48
CA HIS A 208 14.77 4.26 -1.22
C HIS A 208 15.30 5.68 -1.07
N PHE A 209 14.42 6.70 -1.18
CA PHE A 209 14.79 8.10 -0.94
C PHE A 209 15.27 8.33 0.50
N ILE A 210 14.58 7.78 1.50
CA ILE A 210 15.01 7.88 2.91
C ILE A 210 16.44 7.38 3.07
N ILE A 211 16.75 6.20 2.52
CA ILE A 211 18.02 5.50 2.72
C ILE A 211 19.16 6.17 1.96
N THR A 212 18.95 6.45 0.67
CA THR A 212 20.02 6.88 -0.24
C THR A 212 20.09 8.39 -0.46
N GLY A 213 18.98 9.10 -0.25
CA GLY A 213 18.83 10.52 -0.59
C GLY A 213 18.66 10.78 -2.08
N LYS A 214 18.45 9.75 -2.88
CA LYS A 214 18.21 9.83 -4.33
C LYS A 214 16.78 9.44 -4.62
N TYR A 215 16.17 10.09 -5.62
CA TYR A 215 14.84 9.74 -6.08
C TYR A 215 14.92 8.56 -7.05
N TYR A 216 14.04 7.60 -6.84
CA TYR A 216 13.85 6.45 -7.72
C TYR A 216 12.38 6.30 -8.02
N THR A 217 12.07 5.77 -9.19
CA THR A 217 10.71 5.39 -9.56
C THR A 217 10.71 4.04 -10.26
N CYS A 218 9.66 3.27 -10.02
CA CYS A 218 9.37 2.07 -10.80
C CYS A 218 8.79 2.49 -12.16
N TYR A 219 9.56 2.26 -13.22
CA TYR A 219 9.12 2.54 -14.57
C TYR A 219 9.38 1.33 -15.46
N LYS A 220 8.31 0.82 -16.10
CA LYS A 220 8.36 -0.41 -16.90
C LYS A 220 9.04 -1.55 -16.14
N ASP A 221 8.52 -1.86 -14.96
CA ASP A 221 8.92 -2.97 -14.08
C ASP A 221 10.38 -2.93 -13.62
N SER A 222 11.01 -1.76 -13.70
CA SER A 222 12.38 -1.56 -13.26
C SER A 222 12.52 -0.29 -12.43
N LEU A 223 13.24 -0.41 -11.30
CA LEU A 223 13.57 0.72 -10.44
C LEU A 223 14.65 1.57 -11.11
N LYS A 224 14.34 2.83 -11.42
CA LYS A 224 15.25 3.78 -12.10
C LYS A 224 15.51 4.99 -11.24
N GLU A 225 16.77 5.44 -11.23
CA GLU A 225 17.13 6.72 -10.61
C GLU A 225 16.51 7.87 -11.41
N PHE A 226 15.82 8.77 -10.68
CA PHE A 226 15.16 9.94 -11.24
C PHE A 226 15.90 11.20 -10.78
N SER A 227 16.37 12.04 -11.72
CA SER A 227 16.93 13.35 -11.38
C SER A 227 16.00 14.46 -11.82
N ILE A 228 15.91 15.52 -11.00
CA ILE A 228 15.09 16.70 -11.30
C ILE A 228 15.56 17.37 -12.62
N GLU A 229 16.80 17.18 -13.03
CA GLU A 229 17.34 17.69 -14.29
C GLU A 229 16.74 16.97 -15.51
N LEU A 230 16.46 15.66 -15.39
CA LEU A 230 15.79 14.89 -16.44
C LEU A 230 14.38 15.42 -16.76
N PHE A 231 13.70 16.03 -15.78
CA PHE A 231 12.35 16.59 -15.97
C PHE A 231 12.35 17.80 -16.91
N LYS A 232 13.44 18.57 -16.94
CA LYS A 232 13.57 19.73 -17.82
C LYS A 232 13.75 19.31 -19.29
N ASP A 233 14.42 18.19 -19.52
CA ASP A 233 14.64 17.68 -20.88
C ASP A 233 13.40 17.01 -21.47
N LEU A 234 12.59 16.34 -20.62
CA LEU A 234 11.33 15.71 -21.06
C LEU A 234 10.22 16.74 -21.32
N SER A 235 10.19 17.86 -20.59
CA SER A 235 9.21 18.94 -20.79
C SER A 235 9.54 19.85 -21.97
N GLN A 236 10.67 19.66 -22.66
CA GLN A 236 11.05 20.38 -23.88
C GLN A 236 10.83 19.58 -25.17
N GLN A 237 10.33 18.34 -25.04
CA GLN A 237 10.05 17.44 -26.19
C GLN A 237 8.56 17.33 -26.56
N ASP A 238 7.67 18.06 -25.86
CA ASP A 238 6.28 18.33 -26.20
C ASP A 238 6.13 19.75 -26.83
#